data_c4bfb16c4d7b9062267c423bdcbb0761
#
_entry.id   c4bfb16c4d7b9062267c423bdcbb0761
#
_cell.length_a   1.000
_cell.length_b   1.000
_cell.length_c   1.000
_cell.angle_alpha   90.00
_cell.angle_beta   90.00
_cell.angle_gamma   90.00
#
_symmetry.space_group_name_H-M   'P 1'
#
loop_
_entity.id
_entity.type
_entity.pdbx_description
1 polymer ?
#
loop_
_entity_poly.entity_id
_entity_poly.type
_entity_poly.pdbx_seq_one_letter_code
_entity_poly.pdbx_strand_id
1 'polypeptide(L)'
;MNFDINFDFQRRDRLGLIEAIWGQDKSIDQLERLSGNVISKNEVVFITRINSEKANYLLDLYAHARFYEEANCLIIGENLNKLNTNKKVAIISGGSSDLAVTLEAQLALEIYGVNCQSFIDVGVAGLHRSVSYTHLTLPTKRIV
;
A
#
# COMPACT_ATOMS: atom_id res chain seq x y z
N MET A 1 -5.11 26.57 16.10
CA MET A 1 -4.09 26.62 15.06
C MET A 1 -4.53 25.72 13.92
N ASN A 2 -4.91 26.30 12.77
CA ASN A 2 -5.17 25.52 11.58
C ASN A 2 -3.81 25.12 10.99
N PHE A 3 -3.37 23.90 11.23
CA PHE A 3 -2.30 23.31 10.43
C PHE A 3 -2.90 22.98 9.06
N ASP A 4 -2.58 23.79 8.06
CA ASP A 4 -2.88 23.45 6.66
C ASP A 4 -2.11 22.20 6.30
N ILE A 5 -2.84 21.08 6.22
CA ILE A 5 -2.26 19.82 5.75
C ILE A 5 -2.26 19.94 4.23
N ASN A 6 -1.09 20.23 3.67
CA ASN A 6 -0.89 20.30 2.23
C ASN A 6 -0.69 18.88 1.68
N PHE A 7 -1.76 18.33 1.08
CA PHE A 7 -1.69 17.08 0.32
C PHE A 7 -1.15 17.37 -1.08
N ASP A 8 -0.14 16.60 -1.53
CA ASP A 8 0.50 16.77 -2.84
C ASP A 8 -0.31 16.15 -3.97
N PHE A 9 -1.38 16.82 -4.38
CA PHE A 9 -2.22 16.37 -5.50
C PHE A 9 -1.50 16.31 -6.84
N GLN A 10 -0.40 17.05 -7.02
CA GLN A 10 0.38 17.00 -8.27
C GLN A 10 1.36 15.83 -8.31
N ARG A 11 1.47 15.07 -7.22
CA ARG A 11 2.38 13.93 -7.14
C ARG A 11 2.08 12.88 -8.22
N ARG A 12 0.80 12.63 -8.49
CA ARG A 12 0.38 11.70 -9.54
C ARG A 12 0.83 12.13 -10.93
N ASP A 13 0.68 13.41 -11.25
CA ASP A 13 1.07 13.95 -12.56
C ASP A 13 2.59 13.97 -12.74
N ARG A 14 3.34 14.20 -11.65
CA ARG A 14 4.81 14.25 -11.67
C ARG A 14 5.47 12.87 -11.60
N LEU A 15 4.93 11.96 -10.80
CA LEU A 15 5.57 10.69 -10.46
C LEU A 15 4.76 9.46 -10.88
N GLY A 16 3.51 9.63 -11.34
CA GLY A 16 2.58 8.54 -11.59
C GLY A 16 2.07 7.85 -10.33
N LEU A 17 2.35 8.40 -9.14
CA LEU A 17 2.07 7.79 -7.84
C LEU A 17 1.14 8.67 -7.02
N ILE A 18 0.10 8.07 -6.38
CA ILE A 18 -0.70 8.76 -5.38
C ILE A 18 0.13 8.99 -4.11
N GLU A 19 -0.26 9.97 -3.32
CA GLU A 19 0.33 10.17 -2.00
C GLU A 19 -0.34 9.25 -0.98
N ALA A 20 0.47 8.40 -0.31
CA ALA A 20 -0.01 7.61 0.81
C ALA A 20 -0.11 8.50 2.07
N ILE A 21 -1.23 8.39 2.77
CA ILE A 21 -1.47 9.11 4.02
C ILE A 21 -0.92 8.27 5.18
N TRP A 22 0.00 8.83 5.96
CA TRP A 22 0.48 8.20 7.18
C TRP A 22 -0.55 8.37 8.31
N GLY A 23 -1.22 7.28 8.67
CA GLY A 23 -2.37 7.31 9.60
C GLY A 23 -1.99 7.32 11.08
N GLN A 24 -0.79 6.84 11.44
CA GLN A 24 -0.38 6.65 12.84
C GLN A 24 -0.50 7.93 13.67
N ASP A 25 0.07 9.03 13.19
CA ASP A 25 0.22 10.28 13.93
C ASP A 25 -0.86 11.31 13.60
N LYS A 26 -1.86 10.94 12.82
CA LYS A 26 -2.97 11.83 12.48
C LYS A 26 -4.19 11.56 13.36
N SER A 27 -4.89 12.64 13.73
CA SER A 27 -6.20 12.52 14.39
C SER A 27 -7.27 12.04 13.40
N ILE A 28 -8.40 11.56 13.93
CA ILE A 28 -9.56 11.16 13.13
C ILE A 28 -10.03 12.33 12.25
N ASP A 29 -10.17 13.54 12.82
CA ASP A 29 -10.57 14.74 12.07
C ASP A 29 -9.60 15.08 10.92
N GLN A 30 -8.30 14.86 11.13
CA GLN A 30 -7.31 15.08 10.09
C GLN A 30 -7.43 14.05 8.96
N LEU A 31 -7.65 12.77 9.32
CA LEU A 31 -7.85 11.70 8.34
C LEU A 31 -9.13 11.89 7.54
N GLU A 32 -10.24 12.28 8.19
CA GLU A 32 -11.50 12.59 7.53
C GLU A 32 -11.34 13.73 6.52
N ARG A 33 -10.76 14.86 6.95
CA ARG A 33 -10.53 16.02 6.07
C ARG A 33 -9.63 15.69 4.87
N LEU A 34 -8.53 14.96 5.10
CA LEU A 34 -7.64 14.53 4.04
C LEU A 34 -8.35 13.60 3.06
N SER A 35 -9.05 12.59 3.57
CA SER A 35 -9.80 11.63 2.76
C SER A 35 -10.86 12.34 1.91
N GLY A 36 -11.64 13.25 2.52
CA GLY A 36 -12.63 14.06 1.80
C GLY A 36 -12.02 14.91 0.68
N ASN A 37 -10.86 15.53 0.93
CA ASN A 37 -10.16 16.32 -0.09
C ASN A 37 -9.68 15.45 -1.26
N VAL A 38 -9.18 14.24 -1.00
CA VAL A 38 -8.70 13.32 -2.04
C VAL A 38 -9.88 12.79 -2.86
N ILE A 39 -10.96 12.37 -2.19
CA ILE A 39 -12.17 11.85 -2.83
C ILE A 39 -12.84 12.92 -3.70
N SER A 40 -12.89 14.18 -3.26
CA SER A 40 -13.47 15.28 -4.04
C SER A 40 -12.78 15.50 -5.39
N LYS A 41 -11.57 14.98 -5.56
CA LYS A 41 -10.80 15.00 -6.81
C LYS A 41 -10.85 13.70 -7.60
N ASN A 42 -11.77 12.80 -7.23
CA ASN A 42 -11.91 11.46 -7.82
C ASN A 42 -10.63 10.62 -7.74
N GLU A 43 -9.86 10.80 -6.66
CA GLU A 43 -8.66 10.03 -6.42
C GLU A 43 -8.88 8.96 -5.34
N VAL A 44 -8.06 7.92 -5.37
CA VAL A 44 -8.05 6.85 -4.37
C VAL A 44 -7.32 7.33 -3.12
N VAL A 45 -7.92 7.11 -1.97
CA VAL A 45 -7.28 7.32 -0.67
C VAL A 45 -6.56 6.05 -0.27
N PHE A 46 -5.27 6.15 0.03
CA PHE A 46 -4.48 5.07 0.62
C PHE A 46 -3.88 5.54 1.94
N ILE A 47 -4.35 4.95 3.04
CA ILE A 47 -3.87 5.27 4.39
C ILE A 47 -3.08 4.07 4.89
N THR A 48 -1.84 4.30 5.33
CA THR A 48 -0.98 3.29 5.92
C THR A 48 -0.83 3.51 7.43
N ARG A 49 -0.50 2.45 8.17
CA ARG A 49 -0.29 2.47 9.62
C ARG A 49 -1.45 3.09 10.39
N ILE A 50 -2.66 2.76 9.98
CA ILE A 50 -3.90 3.15 10.66
C ILE A 50 -4.30 2.05 11.65
N ASN A 51 -4.71 2.43 12.86
CA ASN A 51 -5.25 1.48 13.83
C ASN A 51 -6.75 1.22 13.57
N SER A 52 -7.27 0.14 14.18
CA SER A 52 -8.66 -0.30 13.99
C SER A 52 -9.71 0.74 14.42
N GLU A 53 -9.43 1.53 15.47
CA GLU A 53 -10.36 2.58 15.93
C GLU A 53 -10.61 3.64 14.85
N LYS A 54 -9.51 4.20 14.31
CA LYS A 54 -9.57 5.20 13.24
C LYS A 54 -10.12 4.61 11.95
N ALA A 55 -9.77 3.35 11.66
CA ALA A 55 -10.25 2.65 10.48
C ALA A 55 -11.77 2.44 10.53
N ASN A 56 -12.31 1.98 11.66
CA ASN A 56 -13.75 1.76 11.84
C ASN A 56 -14.54 3.06 11.65
N TYR A 57 -14.05 4.18 12.19
CA TYR A 57 -14.67 5.47 11.96
C TYR A 57 -14.77 5.82 10.47
N LEU A 58 -13.70 5.60 9.70
CA LEU A 58 -13.70 5.88 8.27
C LEU A 58 -14.53 4.87 7.46
N LEU A 59 -14.64 3.62 7.91
CA LEU A 59 -15.53 2.61 7.32
C LEU A 59 -17.00 3.01 7.45
N ASP A 60 -17.39 3.57 8.60
CA ASP A 60 -18.76 4.05 8.82
C ASP A 60 -19.07 5.29 7.96
N LEU A 61 -18.07 6.12 7.69
CA LEU A 61 -18.22 7.37 6.94
C LEU A 61 -18.22 7.16 5.42
N TYR A 62 -17.46 6.20 4.91
CA TYR A 62 -17.24 5.99 3.48
C TYR A 62 -17.64 4.59 3.02
N ALA A 63 -18.73 4.47 2.25
CA ALA A 63 -19.29 3.19 1.79
C ALA A 63 -18.31 2.32 0.97
N HIS A 64 -17.32 2.93 0.31
CA HIS A 64 -16.32 2.22 -0.50
C HIS A 64 -14.98 2.08 0.21
N ALA A 65 -14.95 2.27 1.54
CA ALA A 65 -13.75 2.05 2.34
C ALA A 65 -13.54 0.56 2.60
N ARG A 66 -12.29 0.14 2.60
CA ARG A 66 -11.85 -1.23 2.91
C ARG A 66 -10.65 -1.17 3.85
N PHE A 67 -10.78 -1.82 4.99
CA PHE A 67 -9.70 -1.93 5.97
C PHE A 67 -9.04 -3.30 5.89
N TYR A 68 -7.73 -3.31 5.78
CA TYR A 68 -6.87 -4.49 5.76
C TYR A 68 -6.11 -4.53 7.09
N GLU A 69 -6.71 -5.22 8.06
CA GLU A 69 -6.24 -5.21 9.45
C GLU A 69 -4.80 -5.70 9.58
N GLU A 70 -4.44 -6.81 8.93
CA GLU A 70 -3.08 -7.37 8.98
C GLU A 70 -2.02 -6.44 8.38
N ALA A 71 -2.40 -5.60 7.42
CA ALA A 71 -1.53 -4.59 6.81
C ALA A 71 -1.54 -3.26 7.56
N ASN A 72 -2.48 -3.05 8.49
CA ASN A 72 -2.79 -1.74 9.06
C ASN A 72 -3.02 -0.66 7.98
N CYS A 73 -3.71 -1.03 6.91
CA CYS A 73 -3.96 -0.15 5.76
C CYS A 73 -5.45 0.00 5.49
N LEU A 74 -5.85 1.20 5.07
CA LEU A 74 -7.21 1.49 4.64
C LEU A 74 -7.18 2.13 3.24
N ILE A 75 -8.09 1.65 2.37
CA ILE A 75 -8.26 2.17 1.01
C ILE A 75 -9.69 2.66 0.87
N ILE A 76 -9.88 3.87 0.31
CA ILE A 76 -11.20 4.40 -0.04
C ILE A 76 -11.21 4.67 -1.55
N GLY A 77 -12.20 4.10 -2.23
CA GLY A 77 -12.36 4.21 -3.67
C GLY A 77 -11.98 2.94 -4.42
N GLU A 78 -12.11 2.99 -5.73
CA GLU A 78 -11.76 1.89 -6.62
C GLU A 78 -10.31 2.01 -7.10
N ASN A 79 -9.71 0.89 -7.45
CA ASN A 79 -8.34 0.85 -7.94
C ASN A 79 -8.15 1.75 -9.15
N LEU A 80 -7.04 2.47 -9.16
CA LEU A 80 -6.60 3.24 -10.32
C LEU A 80 -6.44 2.31 -11.53
N ASN A 81 -6.70 2.85 -12.74
CA ASN A 81 -6.66 2.12 -14.00
C ASN A 81 -5.56 1.04 -14.02
N LYS A 82 -5.99 -0.20 -14.25
CA LYS A 82 -5.08 -1.35 -14.34
C LYS A 82 -4.01 -1.03 -15.39
N LEU A 83 -2.79 -0.85 -14.92
CA LEU A 83 -1.63 -0.92 -15.80
C LEU A 83 -1.64 -2.34 -16.38
N ASN A 84 -2.10 -2.47 -17.61
CA ASN A 84 -2.19 -3.77 -18.29
C ASN A 84 -0.77 -4.24 -18.63
N THR A 85 -0.03 -4.62 -17.60
CA THR A 85 1.34 -5.11 -17.74
C THR A 85 1.37 -6.61 -17.52
N ASN A 86 1.95 -7.36 -18.43
CA ASN A 86 2.26 -8.79 -18.25
C ASN A 86 3.40 -9.01 -17.24
N LYS A 87 3.94 -7.93 -16.66
CA LYS A 87 5.04 -8.00 -15.70
C LYS A 87 4.50 -8.33 -14.31
N LYS A 88 5.18 -9.22 -13.62
CA LYS A 88 4.89 -9.57 -12.21
C LYS A 88 6.01 -9.04 -11.33
N VAL A 89 5.63 -8.55 -10.14
CA VAL A 89 6.56 -8.12 -9.09
C VAL A 89 6.59 -9.20 -8.01
N ALA A 90 7.78 -9.63 -7.60
CA ALA A 90 7.94 -10.49 -6.43
C ALA A 90 8.24 -9.61 -5.20
N ILE A 91 7.48 -9.80 -4.12
CA ILE A 91 7.73 -9.19 -2.81
C ILE A 91 8.31 -10.29 -1.92
N ILE A 92 9.51 -10.09 -1.40
CA ILE A 92 10.21 -11.08 -0.60
C ILE A 92 10.48 -10.50 0.78
N SER A 93 10.04 -11.20 1.84
CA SER A 93 10.29 -10.80 3.23
C SER A 93 11.02 -11.87 4.01
N GLY A 94 11.86 -11.43 4.95
CA GLY A 94 12.78 -12.31 5.69
C GLY A 94 12.14 -13.03 6.87
N GLY A 95 11.10 -12.48 7.47
CA GLY A 95 10.49 -13.05 8.68
C GLY A 95 8.97 -12.83 8.74
N SER A 96 8.31 -13.58 9.62
CA SER A 96 6.86 -13.46 9.88
C SER A 96 6.48 -12.10 10.48
N SER A 97 7.42 -11.43 11.18
CA SER A 97 7.23 -10.07 11.69
C SER A 97 7.08 -9.02 10.59
N ASP A 98 7.50 -9.34 9.35
CA ASP A 98 7.46 -8.44 8.21
C ASP A 98 6.12 -8.51 7.46
N LEU A 99 5.15 -9.31 7.95
CA LEU A 99 3.87 -9.55 7.28
C LEU A 99 3.15 -8.23 6.96
N ALA A 100 2.99 -7.35 7.95
CA ALA A 100 2.26 -6.10 7.78
C ALA A 100 2.89 -5.20 6.69
N VAL A 101 4.23 -5.11 6.68
CA VAL A 101 4.97 -4.31 5.69
C VAL A 101 4.89 -4.95 4.30
N THR A 102 4.92 -6.28 4.23
CA THR A 102 4.76 -7.03 2.98
C THR A 102 3.38 -6.79 2.37
N LEU A 103 2.33 -6.86 3.19
CA LEU A 103 0.95 -6.61 2.75
C LEU A 103 0.72 -5.14 2.38
N GLU A 104 1.32 -4.19 3.10
CA GLU A 104 1.30 -2.76 2.74
C GLU A 104 1.90 -2.55 1.34
N ALA A 105 3.05 -3.16 1.05
CA ALA A 105 3.69 -3.10 -0.26
C ALA A 105 2.83 -3.78 -1.36
N GLN A 106 2.20 -4.91 -1.04
CA GLN A 106 1.28 -5.58 -1.96
C GLN A 106 0.09 -4.69 -2.30
N LEU A 107 -0.58 -4.12 -1.31
CA LEU A 107 -1.72 -3.21 -1.50
C LEU A 107 -1.33 -1.98 -2.32
N ALA A 108 -0.14 -1.41 -2.06
CA ALA A 108 0.37 -0.29 -2.84
C ALA A 108 0.51 -0.64 -4.33
N LEU A 109 0.99 -1.84 -4.67
CA LEU A 109 1.10 -2.31 -6.05
C LEU A 109 -0.28 -2.59 -6.67
N GLU A 110 -1.19 -3.20 -5.91
CA GLU A 110 -2.54 -3.53 -6.36
C GLU A 110 -3.37 -2.30 -6.71
N ILE A 111 -3.21 -1.18 -5.97
CA ILE A 111 -3.85 0.10 -6.28
C ILE A 111 -3.50 0.56 -7.71
N TYR A 112 -2.28 0.29 -8.17
CA TYR A 112 -1.82 0.60 -9.53
C TYR A 112 -2.10 -0.51 -10.54
N GLY A 113 -2.78 -1.59 -10.15
CA GLY A 113 -3.06 -2.72 -11.02
C GLY A 113 -1.82 -3.54 -11.40
N VAL A 114 -0.77 -3.45 -10.60
CA VAL A 114 0.45 -4.25 -10.79
C VAL A 114 0.27 -5.62 -10.15
N ASN A 115 0.40 -6.68 -10.95
CA ASN A 115 0.36 -8.04 -10.43
C ASN A 115 1.61 -8.32 -9.58
N CYS A 116 1.41 -8.75 -8.34
CA CYS A 116 2.50 -9.11 -7.44
C CYS A 116 2.25 -10.48 -6.79
N GLN A 117 3.33 -11.08 -6.34
CA GLN A 117 3.32 -12.31 -5.56
C GLN A 117 4.23 -12.14 -4.36
N SER A 118 3.68 -12.40 -3.17
CA SER A 118 4.42 -12.27 -1.91
C SER A 118 4.99 -13.61 -1.46
N PHE A 119 6.25 -13.60 -1.02
CA PHE A 119 6.99 -14.73 -0.46
C PHE A 119 7.42 -14.31 0.96
N ILE A 120 6.72 -14.83 1.95
CA ILE A 120 6.87 -14.44 3.35
C ILE A 120 7.73 -15.46 4.08
N ASP A 121 8.54 -14.99 5.04
CA ASP A 121 9.34 -15.84 5.92
C ASP A 121 10.40 -16.71 5.16
N VAL A 122 11.03 -16.12 4.15
CA VAL A 122 12.08 -16.76 3.34
C VAL A 122 13.48 -16.24 3.70
N GLY A 123 13.67 -15.78 4.94
CA GLY A 123 14.94 -15.28 5.43
C GLY A 123 15.99 -16.36 5.66
N VAL A 124 17.24 -15.93 5.86
CA VAL A 124 18.42 -16.78 6.03
C VAL A 124 18.36 -17.73 7.23
N ALA A 125 17.55 -17.43 8.26
CA ALA A 125 17.36 -18.31 9.40
C ALA A 125 16.66 -19.64 9.05
N GLY A 126 15.99 -19.71 7.88
CA GLY A 126 15.31 -20.89 7.35
C GLY A 126 15.72 -21.17 5.91
N LEU A 127 17.00 -21.44 5.65
CA LEU A 127 17.54 -21.66 4.29
C LEU A 127 16.77 -22.69 3.47
N HIS A 128 16.22 -23.73 4.11
CA HIS A 128 15.38 -24.72 3.43
C HIS A 128 14.10 -24.10 2.82
N ARG A 129 13.60 -23.00 3.38
CA ARG A 129 12.45 -22.26 2.83
C ARG A 129 12.85 -21.41 1.62
N SER A 130 13.99 -20.74 1.68
CA SER A 130 14.49 -19.94 0.55
C SER A 130 14.93 -20.80 -0.63
N VAL A 131 15.43 -22.01 -0.38
CA VAL A 131 15.82 -22.97 -1.45
C VAL A 131 14.63 -23.34 -2.33
N SER A 132 13.42 -23.45 -1.76
CA SER A 132 12.21 -23.75 -2.53
C SER A 132 11.86 -22.67 -3.57
N TYR A 133 12.41 -21.47 -3.44
CA TYR A 133 12.15 -20.32 -4.31
C TYR A 133 13.35 -19.91 -5.17
N THR A 134 14.43 -20.72 -5.20
CA THR A 134 15.63 -20.43 -6.02
C THR A 134 15.37 -20.39 -7.52
N HIS A 135 14.22 -20.93 -7.97
CA HIS A 135 13.77 -20.84 -9.36
C HIS A 135 13.24 -19.45 -9.76
N LEU A 136 13.00 -18.55 -8.78
CA LEU A 136 12.70 -17.14 -9.04
C LEU A 136 13.98 -16.42 -9.48
N THR A 137 14.43 -16.73 -10.68
CA THR A 137 15.58 -16.04 -11.27
C THR A 137 15.17 -14.64 -11.69
N LEU A 138 15.74 -13.64 -11.03
CA LEU A 138 15.75 -12.29 -11.58
C LEU A 138 16.61 -12.32 -12.85
N PRO A 139 16.14 -11.75 -13.99
CA PRO A 139 16.99 -11.64 -15.17
C PRO A 139 18.15 -10.70 -14.84
N THR A 140 19.27 -11.25 -14.44
CA THR A 140 20.51 -10.51 -14.25
C THR A 140 21.07 -10.18 -15.62
N LYS A 141 20.85 -8.97 -16.12
CA LYS A 141 21.62 -8.44 -17.22
C LYS A 141 23.06 -8.24 -16.72
N ARG A 142 23.95 -9.14 -17.12
CA ARG A 142 25.39 -8.92 -16.96
C ARG A 142 25.74 -7.75 -17.89
N ILE A 143 25.97 -6.56 -17.30
CA ILE A 143 26.59 -5.46 -18.02
C ILE A 143 28.06 -5.80 -18.08
N VAL A 144 28.56 -6.14 -19.26
CA VAL A 144 29.98 -6.27 -19.59
C VAL A 144 30.47 -4.93 -20.05
#